data_f529b6b49bd2200c1cbf878e70ed119e
#
_entry.id   f529b6b49bd2200c1cbf878e70ed119e
#
_cell.length_a   1.000
_cell.length_b   1.000
_cell.length_c   1.000
_cell.angle_alpha   90.00
_cell.angle_beta   90.00
_cell.angle_gamma   90.00
#
_symmetry.space_group_name_H-M   'P 1'
#
loop_
_entity.id
_entity.type
_entity.pdbx_description
1 polymer ?
#
loop_
_entity_poly.entity_id
_entity_poly.type
_entity_poly.pdbx_seq_one_letter_code
_entity_poly.pdbx_strand_id
1 'polypeptide(L)'
;MKKRILSILLLCCMVLTLLPTTVLAADGPMDTIPKYDVSIDVYNRTSDISIKDSRSYYIYSSVPDKLRDTWAWDKKIFIKGDKAAPHVFIDGVNIKMSPSSKGPAIELNKKASAYLYFIGKDSTLQGADGRAAIQKNRSEGQLYVLARTGTTVTCKGGYRAAGIGGSWAIRNIGDSMFNMDMYGHGVNMHFGSQSNPDYWGGTINATGGEYGAGIGAGSWGHSGHSGNTIHGGAGERLYFYSGTVNASGGRLAAGIGGGFRGRGSHIYIYGGNIDAQGGDTGAGIGGGSWTTKQDMDGINAASDIVISGGRVSARGQYNCAGIGGGQYVPARNITITGGHVSATGHYGAAIGGGRWCHGKNITITDATLNLSSLYHFTNSNASAIGFGDLVYDTEELVTDPSIATNDQIRIGSYKGKLVQLKLEARALSRDDEYSYFWNLYETLIPDENGLIDMQLLTLPYVQNYGWAINVLEMTVIDDPCNGNHDFGWVNRQSCHVWACRNKDCQARDPAAEMSKQNGKHVPGDWGVRERRCAVCDHLLEKDTAAPVLEVLNDGESYTVEDVIVGRPGAYSFTVSDPAKSGEASSGVKSVTINGVE
;
A
#
# COMPACT_ATOMS: atom_id res chain seq x y z
N MET A 1 3.55 -37.33 -7.22
CA MET A 1 2.57 -37.19 -6.14
C MET A 1 3.19 -36.98 -4.76
N LYS A 2 4.07 -37.84 -4.25
CA LYS A 2 4.63 -37.71 -2.87
C LYS A 2 5.37 -36.38 -2.57
N LYS A 3 6.14 -35.83 -3.51
CA LYS A 3 6.83 -34.54 -3.32
C LYS A 3 5.89 -33.31 -3.27
N ARG A 4 4.74 -33.36 -3.98
CA ARG A 4 3.75 -32.28 -3.99
C ARG A 4 2.89 -32.26 -2.71
N ILE A 5 2.57 -33.43 -2.17
CA ILE A 5 1.86 -33.56 -0.89
C ILE A 5 2.75 -33.03 0.23
N LEU A 6 4.06 -33.28 0.16
CA LEU A 6 5.02 -32.78 1.14
C LEU A 6 5.14 -31.24 1.09
N SER A 7 5.11 -30.63 -0.11
CA SER A 7 5.14 -29.17 -0.25
C SER A 7 3.87 -28.49 0.27
N ILE A 8 2.70 -29.09 0.02
CA ILE A 8 1.42 -28.59 0.55
C ILE A 8 1.37 -28.78 2.08
N LEU A 9 1.83 -29.93 2.59
CA LEU A 9 1.96 -30.13 4.04
C LEU A 9 2.95 -29.14 4.68
N LEU A 10 4.09 -28.86 4.02
CA LEU A 10 5.06 -27.86 4.49
C LEU A 10 4.45 -26.45 4.49
N LEU A 11 3.68 -26.10 3.45
CA LEU A 11 2.97 -24.82 3.39
C LEU A 11 1.88 -24.70 4.46
N CYS A 12 1.08 -25.77 4.64
CA CYS A 12 0.11 -25.84 5.74
C CYS A 12 0.80 -25.82 7.12
N CYS A 13 1.95 -26.50 7.26
CA CYS A 13 2.74 -26.42 8.50
C CYS A 13 3.35 -25.04 8.70
N MET A 14 3.82 -24.34 7.65
CA MET A 14 4.28 -22.97 7.77
C MET A 14 3.14 -22.00 8.11
N VAL A 15 1.96 -22.17 7.54
CA VAL A 15 0.78 -21.38 7.91
C VAL A 15 0.32 -21.70 9.34
N LEU A 16 0.40 -22.96 9.74
CA LEU A 16 0.09 -23.39 11.13
C LEU A 16 1.18 -22.98 12.15
N THR A 17 2.45 -22.83 11.71
CA THR A 17 3.51 -22.32 12.60
C THR A 17 3.57 -20.79 12.61
N LEU A 18 2.91 -20.11 11.64
CA LEU A 18 2.66 -18.67 11.67
C LEU A 18 1.42 -18.32 12.52
N LEU A 19 0.57 -19.28 12.84
CA LEU A 19 -0.37 -19.09 13.94
C LEU A 19 0.50 -18.93 15.19
N PRO A 20 0.42 -17.80 15.92
CA PRO A 20 1.15 -17.68 17.16
C PRO A 20 0.78 -18.94 17.96
N THR A 21 1.78 -19.76 18.30
CA THR A 21 1.59 -20.73 19.38
C THR A 21 1.12 -19.87 20.53
N THR A 22 -0.18 -19.83 20.72
CA THR A 22 -0.76 -19.28 21.93
C THR A 22 -0.08 -20.05 23.04
N VAL A 23 0.95 -19.47 23.64
CA VAL A 23 1.19 -19.74 25.03
C VAL A 23 -0.16 -19.41 25.63
N LEU A 24 -0.93 -20.43 25.93
CA LEU A 24 -2.17 -20.35 26.68
C LEU A 24 -1.84 -19.53 27.94
N ALA A 25 -1.93 -18.19 27.84
CA ALA A 25 -2.35 -17.42 28.99
C ALA A 25 -3.75 -17.99 29.27
N ALA A 26 -3.93 -18.54 30.42
CA ALA A 26 -5.10 -19.36 30.77
C ALA A 26 -6.44 -18.65 30.55
N ASP A 27 -6.44 -17.34 30.31
CA ASP A 27 -7.62 -16.53 30.09
C ASP A 27 -7.33 -15.51 28.95
N GLY A 28 -7.98 -15.68 27.80
CA GLY A 28 -8.05 -14.68 26.73
C GLY A 28 -8.83 -13.42 27.16
N PRO A 29 -9.04 -12.45 26.25
CA PRO A 29 -9.91 -11.32 26.51
C PRO A 29 -11.30 -11.77 26.96
N MET A 30 -11.83 -11.17 28.02
CA MET A 30 -13.17 -11.50 28.52
C MET A 30 -14.25 -11.08 27.51
N ASP A 31 -15.18 -11.96 27.25
CA ASP A 31 -16.31 -11.69 26.33
C ASP A 31 -17.39 -10.80 26.97
N THR A 32 -17.39 -10.70 28.29
CA THR A 32 -18.35 -9.88 29.06
C THR A 32 -17.66 -9.19 30.23
N ILE A 33 -18.27 -8.12 30.74
CA ILE A 33 -17.73 -7.39 31.91
C ILE A 33 -18.06 -8.19 33.18
N PRO A 34 -17.05 -8.72 33.91
CA PRO A 34 -17.29 -9.46 35.14
C PRO A 34 -17.54 -8.53 36.32
N LYS A 35 -17.75 -9.15 37.49
CA LYS A 35 -17.68 -8.45 38.78
C LYS A 35 -16.21 -8.08 39.05
N TYR A 36 -15.95 -6.83 39.40
CA TYR A 36 -14.59 -6.34 39.70
C TYR A 36 -14.16 -6.73 41.11
N ASP A 37 -12.86 -7.01 41.31
CA ASP A 37 -12.27 -7.22 42.63
C ASP A 37 -11.95 -5.89 43.33
N VAL A 38 -11.57 -4.88 42.54
CA VAL A 38 -11.15 -3.55 43.03
C VAL A 38 -11.79 -2.44 42.19
N SER A 39 -12.35 -1.43 42.86
CA SER A 39 -12.91 -0.25 42.22
C SER A 39 -12.15 1.01 42.69
N ILE A 40 -11.75 1.87 41.73
CA ILE A 40 -10.93 3.05 41.98
C ILE A 40 -11.50 4.24 41.21
N ASP A 41 -11.91 5.29 41.96
CA ASP A 41 -12.25 6.58 41.39
C ASP A 41 -10.99 7.47 41.32
N VAL A 42 -10.71 8.02 40.12
CA VAL A 42 -9.54 8.88 39.91
C VAL A 42 -9.83 10.37 40.12
N TYR A 43 -11.09 10.80 40.22
CA TYR A 43 -11.44 12.21 40.27
C TYR A 43 -10.78 13.00 41.42
N ASN A 44 -10.75 12.41 42.60
CA ASN A 44 -10.14 13.01 43.78
C ASN A 44 -8.80 12.38 44.16
N ARG A 45 -8.20 11.59 43.29
CA ARG A 45 -6.99 10.85 43.58
C ARG A 45 -5.74 11.66 43.24
N THR A 46 -4.85 11.81 44.21
CA THR A 46 -3.60 12.58 44.10
C THR A 46 -2.34 11.74 43.90
N SER A 47 -2.46 10.42 43.85
CA SER A 47 -1.33 9.47 43.71
C SER A 47 -1.52 8.51 42.57
N ASP A 48 -0.43 8.00 41.99
CA ASP A 48 -0.42 6.96 40.98
C ASP A 48 -1.18 5.70 41.45
N ILE A 49 -1.75 4.95 40.47
CA ILE A 49 -2.28 3.63 40.70
C ILE A 49 -1.18 2.62 40.37
N SER A 50 -0.86 1.74 41.34
CA SER A 50 0.12 0.66 41.16
C SER A 50 -0.56 -0.70 41.24
N ILE A 51 -0.60 -1.42 40.14
CA ILE A 51 -1.18 -2.75 40.00
C ILE A 51 -0.04 -3.78 39.95
N LYS A 52 -0.08 -4.79 40.84
CA LYS A 52 1.00 -5.78 40.97
C LYS A 52 0.53 -7.24 40.86
N ASP A 53 -0.75 -7.45 40.73
CA ASP A 53 -1.40 -8.77 40.68
C ASP A 53 -2.32 -8.90 39.49
N SER A 54 -2.97 -10.03 39.32
CA SER A 54 -3.82 -10.39 38.19
C SER A 54 -5.32 -10.22 38.49
N ARG A 55 -5.70 -9.47 39.51
CA ARG A 55 -7.10 -9.20 39.83
C ARG A 55 -7.76 -8.32 38.74
N SER A 56 -9.08 -8.24 38.80
CA SER A 56 -9.90 -7.35 37.99
C SER A 56 -10.07 -5.98 38.68
N TYR A 57 -9.78 -4.92 37.94
CA TYR A 57 -9.84 -3.55 38.40
C TYR A 57 -10.84 -2.74 37.59
N TYR A 58 -11.73 -2.01 38.26
CA TYR A 58 -12.57 -0.99 37.63
C TYR A 58 -12.06 0.39 38.00
N ILE A 59 -11.52 1.11 37.02
CA ILE A 59 -10.95 2.44 37.17
C ILE A 59 -11.86 3.41 36.43
N TYR A 60 -12.47 4.32 37.16
CA TYR A 60 -13.43 5.25 36.60
C TYR A 60 -13.21 6.68 37.11
N SER A 61 -13.87 7.64 36.47
CA SER A 61 -13.87 9.03 36.91
C SER A 61 -15.29 9.49 37.22
N SER A 62 -15.51 9.88 38.48
CA SER A 62 -16.76 10.51 38.92
C SER A 62 -16.84 12.01 38.62
N VAL A 63 -15.94 12.54 37.78
CA VAL A 63 -15.95 13.93 37.36
C VAL A 63 -17.33 14.30 36.77
N PRO A 64 -17.93 15.43 37.18
CA PRO A 64 -19.18 15.90 36.62
C PRO A 64 -19.09 16.09 35.08
N ASP A 65 -20.14 15.72 34.35
CA ASP A 65 -20.13 15.74 32.87
C ASP A 65 -19.75 17.12 32.31
N LYS A 66 -20.20 18.21 32.93
CA LYS A 66 -19.85 19.58 32.53
C LYS A 66 -18.35 19.95 32.67
N LEU A 67 -17.58 19.18 33.41
CA LEU A 67 -16.14 19.37 33.59
C LEU A 67 -15.29 18.33 32.85
N ARG A 68 -15.92 17.31 32.27
CA ARG A 68 -15.24 16.17 31.67
C ARG A 68 -14.25 16.54 30.58
N ASP A 69 -14.57 17.51 29.74
CA ASP A 69 -13.73 17.92 28.61
C ASP A 69 -12.51 18.76 29.05
N THR A 70 -12.58 19.35 30.24
CA THR A 70 -11.54 20.24 30.76
C THR A 70 -10.70 19.60 31.85
N TRP A 71 -11.26 18.57 32.53
CA TRP A 71 -10.57 17.89 33.61
C TRP A 71 -9.77 16.68 33.09
N ALA A 72 -8.54 16.56 33.58
CA ALA A 72 -7.72 15.37 33.34
C ALA A 72 -6.87 15.07 34.58
N TRP A 73 -6.71 13.79 34.86
CA TRP A 73 -5.86 13.33 35.94
C TRP A 73 -4.37 13.40 35.52
N ASP A 74 -3.49 13.90 36.38
CA ASP A 74 -2.07 14.09 36.07
C ASP A 74 -1.15 13.00 36.64
N LYS A 75 -1.71 11.89 37.06
CA LYS A 75 -1.02 10.70 37.57
C LYS A 75 -1.19 9.51 36.62
N LYS A 76 -0.42 8.48 36.82
CA LYS A 76 -0.38 7.31 35.93
C LYS A 76 -0.96 6.05 36.55
N ILE A 77 -1.34 5.12 35.65
CA ILE A 77 -1.61 3.73 36.00
C ILE A 77 -0.34 2.94 35.67
N PHE A 78 0.22 2.29 36.69
CA PHE A 78 1.47 1.55 36.56
C PHE A 78 1.24 0.07 36.87
N ILE A 79 1.35 -0.76 35.84
CA ILE A 79 1.17 -2.24 35.91
C ILE A 79 2.56 -2.85 35.96
N LYS A 80 2.88 -3.53 37.05
CA LYS A 80 4.20 -4.10 37.29
C LYS A 80 4.14 -5.46 37.97
N GLY A 81 5.09 -6.31 37.63
CA GLY A 81 5.21 -7.66 38.17
C GLY A 81 5.44 -8.65 37.04
N ASP A 82 6.43 -9.54 37.25
CA ASP A 82 6.88 -10.44 36.19
C ASP A 82 5.82 -11.48 35.74
N LYS A 83 4.74 -11.63 36.53
CA LYS A 83 3.62 -12.56 36.25
C LYS A 83 2.26 -11.87 36.36
N ALA A 84 2.21 -10.57 36.53
CA ALA A 84 0.94 -9.83 36.59
C ALA A 84 0.26 -9.83 35.21
N ALA A 85 -1.03 -10.16 35.18
CA ALA A 85 -1.89 -10.10 34.02
C ALA A 85 -3.30 -9.59 34.42
N PRO A 86 -3.40 -8.34 34.96
CA PRO A 86 -4.67 -7.79 35.42
C PRO A 86 -5.63 -7.54 34.27
N HIS A 87 -6.92 -7.67 34.57
CA HIS A 87 -8.01 -7.18 33.75
C HIS A 87 -8.41 -5.77 34.25
N VAL A 88 -8.13 -4.73 33.48
CA VAL A 88 -8.33 -3.34 33.88
C VAL A 88 -9.43 -2.72 33.04
N PHE A 89 -10.60 -2.52 33.62
CA PHE A 89 -11.75 -1.87 33.02
C PHE A 89 -11.68 -0.36 33.29
N ILE A 90 -11.66 0.43 32.22
CA ILE A 90 -11.45 1.88 32.27
C ILE A 90 -12.71 2.57 31.75
N ASP A 91 -13.32 3.43 32.56
CA ASP A 91 -14.58 4.09 32.26
C ASP A 91 -14.44 5.61 32.40
N GLY A 92 -14.38 6.32 31.30
CA GLY A 92 -14.37 7.78 31.25
C GLY A 92 -13.17 8.43 31.93
N VAL A 93 -11.99 7.80 31.86
CA VAL A 93 -10.77 8.29 32.53
C VAL A 93 -9.93 9.12 31.55
N ASN A 94 -9.77 10.40 31.85
CA ASN A 94 -8.88 11.29 31.13
C ASN A 94 -7.56 11.47 31.90
N ILE A 95 -6.45 11.08 31.28
CA ILE A 95 -5.09 11.25 31.84
C ILE A 95 -4.29 12.17 30.93
N LYS A 96 -3.78 13.26 31.50
CA LYS A 96 -2.86 14.17 30.79
C LYS A 96 -1.61 14.34 31.65
N MET A 97 -0.56 13.63 31.28
CA MET A 97 0.72 13.74 31.96
C MET A 97 1.36 15.11 31.70
N SER A 98 1.83 15.77 32.75
CA SER A 98 2.56 17.01 32.57
C SER A 98 3.95 16.73 31.94
N PRO A 99 4.53 17.68 31.18
CA PRO A 99 5.89 17.53 30.66
C PRO A 99 6.94 17.24 31.75
N SER A 100 6.73 17.74 32.94
CA SER A 100 7.62 17.52 34.11
C SER A 100 7.47 16.13 34.74
N SER A 101 6.32 15.44 34.57
CA SER A 101 6.06 14.13 35.19
C SER A 101 6.88 13.01 34.59
N LYS A 102 7.37 13.18 33.33
CA LYS A 102 8.21 12.24 32.59
C LYS A 102 7.64 10.80 32.46
N GLY A 103 6.33 10.62 32.63
CA GLY A 103 5.66 9.31 32.61
C GLY A 103 4.72 9.11 31.42
N PRO A 104 4.43 7.85 31.03
CA PRO A 104 3.26 7.51 30.23
C PRO A 104 1.99 7.61 31.08
N ALA A 105 0.81 7.70 30.43
CA ALA A 105 -0.46 7.65 31.16
C ALA A 105 -0.73 6.25 31.73
N ILE A 106 -0.44 5.20 30.92
CA ILE A 106 -0.45 3.82 31.36
C ILE A 106 0.90 3.18 31.05
N GLU A 107 1.53 2.57 32.02
CA GLU A 107 2.86 1.96 31.87
C GLU A 107 2.84 0.47 32.25
N LEU A 108 3.25 -0.38 31.32
CA LEU A 108 3.54 -1.77 31.56
C LEU A 108 5.04 -1.94 31.79
N ASN A 109 5.42 -2.52 32.93
CA ASN A 109 6.82 -2.73 33.26
C ASN A 109 7.26 -4.18 33.01
N LYS A 110 8.45 -4.32 32.47
CA LYS A 110 9.16 -5.58 32.27
C LYS A 110 8.29 -6.66 31.60
N LYS A 111 7.97 -7.74 32.33
CA LYS A 111 7.28 -8.94 31.84
C LYS A 111 5.77 -8.91 32.10
N ALA A 112 5.24 -7.81 32.61
CA ALA A 112 3.81 -7.71 32.87
C ALA A 112 3.00 -7.83 31.59
N SER A 113 1.91 -8.58 31.63
CA SER A 113 0.81 -8.56 30.69
C SER A 113 -0.32 -7.67 31.22
N ALA A 114 -1.20 -7.19 30.37
CA ALA A 114 -2.41 -6.49 30.83
C ALA A 114 -3.51 -6.59 29.76
N TYR A 115 -4.75 -6.68 30.25
CA TYR A 115 -5.96 -6.55 29.46
C TYR A 115 -6.61 -5.22 29.81
N LEU A 116 -6.55 -4.23 28.91
CA LEU A 116 -7.15 -2.91 29.08
C LEU A 116 -8.48 -2.86 28.32
N TYR A 117 -9.56 -2.72 29.04
CA TYR A 117 -10.91 -2.64 28.49
C TYR A 117 -11.46 -1.24 28.69
N PHE A 118 -11.61 -0.49 27.60
CA PHE A 118 -12.26 0.80 27.63
C PHE A 118 -13.77 0.60 27.45
N ILE A 119 -14.51 1.00 28.49
CA ILE A 119 -15.95 0.75 28.60
C ILE A 119 -16.68 2.03 29.02
N GLY A 120 -17.99 2.05 28.81
CA GLY A 120 -18.82 3.18 29.25
C GLY A 120 -18.52 4.47 28.52
N LYS A 121 -17.93 5.44 29.19
CA LYS A 121 -17.63 6.75 28.64
C LYS A 121 -16.25 6.78 27.97
N ASP A 122 -16.10 7.69 27.01
CA ASP A 122 -14.83 7.88 26.28
C ASP A 122 -13.68 8.26 27.21
N SER A 123 -12.49 7.84 26.85
CA SER A 123 -11.26 8.09 27.61
C SER A 123 -10.19 8.74 26.73
N THR A 124 -9.45 9.69 27.29
CA THR A 124 -8.31 10.35 26.64
C THR A 124 -7.05 10.17 27.46
N LEU A 125 -6.02 9.60 26.83
CA LEU A 125 -4.73 9.33 27.45
C LEU A 125 -3.63 10.11 26.70
N GLN A 126 -2.86 10.90 27.43
CA GLN A 126 -1.73 11.65 26.87
C GLN A 126 -0.46 11.39 27.69
N GLY A 127 0.58 10.90 27.02
CA GLY A 127 1.92 10.76 27.62
C GLY A 127 2.62 12.10 27.80
N ALA A 128 3.58 12.15 28.71
CA ALA A 128 4.51 13.27 28.82
C ALA A 128 5.46 13.31 27.61
N ASP A 129 6.27 14.36 27.50
CA ASP A 129 7.30 14.43 26.46
C ASP A 129 8.21 13.20 26.49
N GLY A 130 8.44 12.62 25.33
CA GLY A 130 9.20 11.39 25.18
C GLY A 130 8.50 10.12 25.69
N ARG A 131 7.21 10.16 26.01
CA ARG A 131 6.47 9.02 26.56
C ARG A 131 5.21 8.71 25.75
N ALA A 132 4.97 7.40 25.53
CA ALA A 132 3.73 6.95 24.95
C ALA A 132 2.54 7.22 25.87
N ALA A 133 1.32 7.32 25.33
CA ALA A 133 0.15 7.35 26.18
C ALA A 133 -0.03 6.00 26.90
N ILE A 134 0.04 4.89 26.16
CA ILE A 134 0.10 3.53 26.72
C ILE A 134 1.46 2.94 26.33
N GLN A 135 2.33 2.73 27.30
CA GLN A 135 3.69 2.23 27.07
C GLN A 135 3.77 0.72 27.18
N LYS A 136 4.19 0.06 26.11
CA LYS A 136 4.51 -1.37 26.02
C LYS A 136 5.75 -1.56 25.17
N ASN A 137 6.89 -1.63 25.83
CA ASN A 137 8.22 -1.56 25.20
C ASN A 137 9.09 -2.80 25.40
N ARG A 138 8.59 -3.85 26.04
CA ARG A 138 9.33 -5.10 26.29
C ARG A 138 8.80 -6.24 25.45
N SER A 139 9.68 -7.15 25.08
CA SER A 139 9.34 -8.36 24.33
C SER A 139 8.53 -9.37 25.12
N GLU A 140 8.74 -9.40 26.44
CA GLU A 140 7.96 -10.24 27.35
C GLU A 140 6.62 -9.59 27.70
N GLY A 141 5.68 -10.40 28.09
CA GLY A 141 4.31 -9.99 28.40
C GLY A 141 3.54 -9.50 27.17
N GLN A 142 2.26 -9.38 27.32
CA GLN A 142 1.34 -8.99 26.25
C GLN A 142 0.44 -7.86 26.71
N LEU A 143 0.09 -6.97 25.80
CA LEU A 143 -0.88 -5.90 26.03
C LEU A 143 -2.09 -6.14 25.12
N TYR A 144 -3.26 -6.26 25.72
CA TYR A 144 -4.53 -6.27 25.01
C TYR A 144 -5.23 -4.94 25.24
N VAL A 145 -5.64 -4.28 24.15
CA VAL A 145 -6.39 -3.02 24.16
C VAL A 145 -7.72 -3.25 23.47
N LEU A 146 -8.81 -3.16 24.22
CA LEU A 146 -10.16 -3.40 23.76
C LEU A 146 -11.03 -2.19 24.08
N ALA A 147 -11.83 -1.76 23.12
CA ALA A 147 -12.85 -0.73 23.32
C ALA A 147 -14.23 -1.34 23.08
N ARG A 148 -15.16 -1.16 24.01
CA ARG A 148 -16.51 -1.64 23.84
C ARG A 148 -17.22 -0.86 22.73
N THR A 149 -18.06 -1.50 21.97
CA THR A 149 -18.87 -0.86 20.93
C THR A 149 -19.59 0.36 21.49
N GLY A 150 -19.44 1.50 20.81
CA GLY A 150 -19.91 2.81 21.26
C GLY A 150 -18.95 3.56 22.20
N THR A 151 -17.79 2.99 22.53
CA THR A 151 -16.76 3.66 23.35
C THR A 151 -15.55 4.04 22.50
N THR A 152 -14.98 5.21 22.75
CA THR A 152 -13.75 5.70 22.12
C THR A 152 -12.63 5.88 23.14
N VAL A 153 -11.44 5.38 22.83
CA VAL A 153 -10.21 5.74 23.53
C VAL A 153 -9.28 6.52 22.61
N THR A 154 -8.80 7.68 23.07
CA THR A 154 -7.85 8.51 22.34
C THR A 154 -6.51 8.51 23.06
N CYS A 155 -5.46 8.04 22.38
CA CYS A 155 -4.11 7.92 22.90
C CYS A 155 -3.16 8.86 22.14
N LYS A 156 -2.55 9.82 22.85
CA LYS A 156 -1.59 10.79 22.28
C LYS A 156 -0.21 10.59 22.90
N GLY A 157 0.76 10.21 22.07
CA GLY A 157 2.16 10.18 22.48
C GLY A 157 2.72 11.59 22.68
N GLY A 158 3.68 11.73 23.60
CA GLY A 158 4.49 12.93 23.70
C GLY A 158 5.53 13.00 22.58
N TYR A 159 6.31 14.07 22.57
CA TYR A 159 7.37 14.28 21.57
C TYR A 159 8.24 13.03 21.38
N ARG A 160 8.39 12.57 20.15
CA ARG A 160 9.16 11.37 19.75
C ARG A 160 8.65 10.00 20.27
N ALA A 161 7.48 9.90 20.84
CA ALA A 161 6.94 8.66 21.36
C ALA A 161 5.71 8.20 20.57
N ALA A 162 5.42 6.91 20.59
CA ALA A 162 4.21 6.36 20.00
C ALA A 162 2.95 6.81 20.75
N GLY A 163 1.80 6.79 20.07
CA GLY A 163 0.51 6.89 20.77
C GLY A 163 0.31 5.70 21.69
N ILE A 164 0.47 4.48 21.17
CA ILE A 164 0.47 3.23 21.93
C ILE A 164 1.72 2.44 21.56
N GLY A 165 2.58 2.12 22.53
CA GLY A 165 3.77 1.29 22.32
C GLY A 165 5.05 1.88 22.90
N GLY A 166 6.03 2.20 22.04
CA GLY A 166 7.36 2.65 22.45
C GLY A 166 7.41 4.11 22.87
N SER A 167 8.25 4.39 23.85
CA SER A 167 8.63 5.73 24.27
C SER A 167 9.95 6.15 23.63
N TRP A 168 10.35 7.41 23.77
CA TRP A 168 11.65 7.87 23.32
C TRP A 168 12.77 7.30 24.19
N ALA A 169 13.78 6.72 23.54
CA ALA A 169 15.01 6.27 24.19
C ALA A 169 16.09 7.36 24.09
N ILE A 170 16.60 7.81 25.23
CA ILE A 170 17.77 8.70 25.34
C ILE A 170 18.97 7.83 25.73
N ARG A 171 20.06 7.94 24.97
CA ARG A 171 21.35 7.41 25.38
C ARG A 171 22.01 8.37 26.37
N ASN A 172 22.30 7.92 27.57
CA ASN A 172 23.31 8.57 28.41
C ASN A 172 24.69 8.06 27.95
N ILE A 173 25.68 8.98 27.84
CA ILE A 173 27.05 8.62 27.52
C ILE A 173 27.56 7.71 28.66
N GLY A 174 27.81 6.43 28.37
CA GLY A 174 28.26 5.44 29.34
C GLY A 174 27.37 4.20 29.49
N ASP A 175 26.14 4.22 28.98
CA ASP A 175 25.30 3.03 29.01
C ASP A 175 25.74 1.99 27.96
N SER A 176 25.86 0.72 28.37
CA SER A 176 26.20 -0.37 27.46
C SER A 176 25.09 -0.55 26.40
N MET A 177 25.47 -0.93 25.18
CA MET A 177 24.55 -1.13 24.05
C MET A 177 23.34 -2.03 24.37
N PHE A 178 23.44 -2.90 25.37
CA PHE A 178 22.40 -3.86 25.76
C PHE A 178 21.19 -3.27 26.49
N ASN A 179 21.29 -2.08 27.07
CA ASN A 179 20.16 -1.45 27.78
C ASN A 179 19.34 -0.47 26.92
N MET A 180 19.77 -0.13 25.73
CA MET A 180 19.17 0.91 24.90
C MET A 180 17.98 0.45 24.06
N ASP A 181 17.92 -0.84 23.73
CA ASP A 181 16.93 -1.36 22.78
C ASP A 181 15.47 -1.35 23.28
N MET A 182 15.24 -1.04 24.55
CA MET A 182 13.96 -1.38 25.15
C MET A 182 12.93 -0.26 25.20
N TYR A 183 13.33 0.99 25.20
CA TYR A 183 12.35 2.09 25.34
C TYR A 183 11.68 2.50 24.03
N GLY A 184 12.38 2.41 22.91
CA GLY A 184 11.85 2.79 21.61
C GLY A 184 10.92 1.76 20.98
N HIS A 185 11.01 0.48 21.36
CA HIS A 185 10.18 -0.59 20.77
C HIS A 185 8.74 -0.51 21.23
N GLY A 186 7.81 -0.90 20.33
CA GLY A 186 6.41 -1.19 20.64
C GLY A 186 6.10 -2.62 20.24
N VAL A 187 5.90 -3.53 21.19
CA VAL A 187 5.91 -4.97 20.90
C VAL A 187 4.82 -5.74 21.67
N ASN A 188 4.34 -6.84 21.05
CA ASN A 188 3.35 -7.76 21.65
C ASN A 188 2.06 -7.04 22.06
N MET A 189 1.41 -6.39 21.11
CA MET A 189 0.19 -5.64 21.35
C MET A 189 -0.97 -6.19 20.51
N HIS A 190 -2.11 -6.35 21.13
CA HIS A 190 -3.33 -6.93 20.57
C HIS A 190 -4.47 -5.93 20.67
N PHE A 191 -5.21 -5.73 19.58
CA PHE A 191 -6.29 -4.74 19.46
C PHE A 191 -7.61 -5.43 19.08
N GLY A 192 -8.65 -5.22 19.90
CA GLY A 192 -9.93 -5.89 19.74
C GLY A 192 -9.95 -7.35 20.18
N SER A 193 -10.98 -8.08 19.79
CA SER A 193 -11.20 -9.48 20.14
C SER A 193 -11.61 -10.30 18.93
N GLN A 194 -11.07 -11.50 18.83
CA GLN A 194 -11.47 -12.47 17.82
C GLN A 194 -12.73 -13.26 18.25
N SER A 195 -12.88 -13.52 19.53
CA SER A 195 -14.00 -14.31 20.08
C SER A 195 -15.32 -13.53 20.14
N ASN A 196 -15.25 -12.20 20.37
CA ASN A 196 -16.44 -11.35 20.43
C ASN A 196 -16.21 -10.00 19.76
N PRO A 197 -16.07 -9.99 18.42
CA PRO A 197 -15.71 -8.79 17.65
C PRO A 197 -16.77 -7.69 17.72
N ASP A 198 -18.04 -8.04 17.78
CA ASP A 198 -19.14 -7.07 17.81
C ASP A 198 -19.22 -6.35 19.16
N TYR A 199 -18.95 -7.02 20.25
CA TYR A 199 -18.94 -6.41 21.57
C TYR A 199 -17.72 -5.51 21.78
N TRP A 200 -16.55 -5.91 21.25
CA TRP A 200 -15.29 -5.15 21.28
C TRP A 200 -15.03 -4.43 19.95
N GLY A 201 -16.09 -3.83 19.41
CA GLY A 201 -16.11 -3.09 18.13
C GLY A 201 -15.92 -1.58 18.28
N GLY A 202 -15.51 -1.08 19.46
CA GLY A 202 -15.31 0.35 19.71
C GLY A 202 -14.10 0.94 18.98
N THR A 203 -13.82 2.23 19.26
CA THR A 203 -12.83 3.01 18.52
C THR A 203 -11.56 3.26 19.35
N ILE A 204 -10.41 3.02 18.74
CA ILE A 204 -9.08 3.34 19.28
C ILE A 204 -8.42 4.36 18.35
N ASN A 205 -8.22 5.58 18.83
CA ASN A 205 -7.48 6.63 18.14
C ASN A 205 -6.07 6.71 18.76
N ALA A 206 -5.04 6.54 17.94
CA ALA A 206 -3.66 6.57 18.40
C ALA A 206 -2.83 7.53 17.54
N THR A 207 -2.28 8.57 18.17
CA THR A 207 -1.44 9.56 17.49
C THR A 207 -0.05 9.57 18.10
N GLY A 208 0.97 9.35 17.27
CA GLY A 208 2.37 9.47 17.67
C GLY A 208 2.80 10.93 17.82
N GLY A 209 3.81 11.18 18.66
CA GLY A 209 4.54 12.44 18.66
C GLY A 209 5.41 12.55 17.39
N GLU A 210 6.16 13.65 17.23
CA GLU A 210 6.80 14.05 15.95
C GLU A 210 7.53 12.93 15.20
N TYR A 211 8.17 11.99 15.89
CA TYR A 211 8.92 10.88 15.29
C TYR A 211 8.46 9.50 15.78
N GLY A 212 7.34 9.42 16.46
CA GLY A 212 6.76 8.18 16.96
C GLY A 212 5.62 7.68 16.09
N ALA A 213 5.43 6.36 16.01
CA ALA A 213 4.30 5.75 15.34
C ALA A 213 2.97 6.06 16.05
N GLY A 214 1.85 5.99 15.34
CA GLY A 214 0.54 5.98 15.99
C GLY A 214 0.43 4.79 16.94
N ILE A 215 0.62 3.59 16.40
CA ILE A 215 0.72 2.33 17.15
C ILE A 215 2.04 1.64 16.76
N GLY A 216 2.88 1.36 17.74
CA GLY A 216 4.16 0.69 17.52
C GLY A 216 5.33 1.40 18.19
N ALA A 217 6.34 1.79 17.44
CA ALA A 217 7.58 2.28 18.01
C ALA A 217 7.60 3.78 18.28
N GLY A 218 8.30 4.18 19.32
CA GLY A 218 8.82 5.52 19.48
C GLY A 218 10.10 5.73 18.66
N SER A 219 10.62 6.95 18.64
CA SER A 219 11.88 7.22 17.99
C SER A 219 13.06 6.97 18.91
N TRP A 220 14.21 6.80 18.28
CA TRP A 220 15.48 6.78 18.97
C TRP A 220 16.31 7.98 18.49
N GLY A 221 16.88 8.73 19.39
CA GLY A 221 17.63 9.90 19.02
C GLY A 221 18.87 10.11 19.85
N HIS A 222 19.98 10.43 19.19
CA HIS A 222 21.17 10.97 19.81
C HIS A 222 21.33 12.44 19.41
N SER A 223 21.44 13.33 20.38
CA SER A 223 21.90 14.68 20.12
C SER A 223 23.42 14.65 19.90
N GLY A 224 23.87 14.76 18.67
CA GLY A 224 25.21 15.24 18.39
C GLY A 224 26.29 14.26 17.93
N HIS A 225 26.00 13.08 17.42
CA HIS A 225 27.03 12.24 16.78
C HIS A 225 26.62 11.72 15.41
N SER A 226 27.49 11.96 14.42
CA SER A 226 27.44 11.49 13.04
C SER A 226 27.93 10.02 12.91
N GLY A 227 27.30 9.08 13.60
CA GLY A 227 27.67 7.66 13.54
C GLY A 227 26.58 6.81 12.93
N ASN A 228 26.91 6.05 11.91
CA ASN A 228 26.04 5.32 10.97
C ASN A 228 25.32 4.06 11.53
N THR A 229 25.20 3.84 12.83
CA THR A 229 24.67 2.58 13.39
C THR A 229 23.47 2.76 14.32
N ILE A 230 22.60 3.73 14.05
CA ILE A 230 21.47 4.03 14.93
C ILE A 230 20.21 3.35 14.38
N HIS A 231 19.80 2.24 14.98
CA HIS A 231 18.54 1.57 14.69
C HIS A 231 17.41 2.22 15.48
N GLY A 232 16.32 2.61 14.83
CA GLY A 232 15.11 3.15 15.49
C GLY A 232 14.33 2.07 16.24
N GLY A 233 13.40 2.46 17.08
CA GLY A 233 12.49 1.53 17.75
C GLY A 233 11.67 0.73 16.74
N ALA A 234 11.53 -0.57 16.95
CA ALA A 234 10.72 -1.44 16.10
C ALA A 234 9.27 -1.55 16.62
N GLY A 235 8.30 -1.47 15.72
CA GLY A 235 6.92 -1.87 15.98
C GLY A 235 6.74 -3.31 15.53
N GLU A 236 6.63 -4.26 16.49
CA GLU A 236 6.66 -5.68 16.18
C GLU A 236 5.60 -6.47 16.94
N ARG A 237 5.09 -7.55 16.31
CA ARG A 237 4.08 -8.42 16.89
C ARG A 237 2.84 -7.63 17.33
N LEU A 238 2.26 -6.94 16.33
CA LEU A 238 1.06 -6.13 16.46
C LEU A 238 -0.11 -6.89 15.82
N TYR A 239 -1.17 -7.11 16.58
CA TYR A 239 -2.29 -7.98 16.19
C TYR A 239 -3.60 -7.21 16.25
N PHE A 240 -4.38 -7.21 15.16
CA PHE A 240 -5.65 -6.52 15.06
C PHE A 240 -6.77 -7.51 14.74
N TYR A 241 -7.81 -7.55 15.56
CA TYR A 241 -8.89 -8.53 15.45
C TYR A 241 -10.25 -7.89 15.15
N SER A 242 -10.60 -6.78 15.82
CA SER A 242 -11.90 -6.13 15.68
C SER A 242 -11.85 -4.65 16.06
N GLY A 243 -12.99 -3.96 15.93
CA GLY A 243 -13.13 -2.55 16.26
C GLY A 243 -12.59 -1.63 15.17
N THR A 244 -12.64 -0.33 15.47
CA THR A 244 -12.08 0.72 14.61
C THR A 244 -10.76 1.22 15.21
N VAL A 245 -9.69 1.18 14.43
CA VAL A 245 -8.37 1.67 14.83
C VAL A 245 -7.93 2.76 13.86
N ASN A 246 -7.81 3.98 14.37
CA ASN A 246 -7.29 5.12 13.64
C ASN A 246 -5.88 5.44 14.19
N ALA A 247 -4.85 5.18 13.40
CA ALA A 247 -3.46 5.32 13.80
C ALA A 247 -2.73 6.33 12.93
N SER A 248 -2.25 7.42 13.54
CA SER A 248 -1.50 8.46 12.82
C SER A 248 -0.06 8.54 13.34
N GLY A 249 0.90 8.34 12.47
CA GLY A 249 2.32 8.54 12.77
C GLY A 249 2.69 10.01 12.87
N GLY A 250 3.74 10.30 13.63
CA GLY A 250 4.40 11.59 13.60
C GLY A 250 5.23 11.75 12.32
N ARG A 251 5.83 12.92 12.12
CA ARG A 251 6.43 13.39 10.86
C ARG A 251 7.22 12.35 10.04
N LEU A 252 8.05 11.53 10.68
CA LEU A 252 8.92 10.55 9.99
C LEU A 252 8.60 9.10 10.38
N ALA A 253 7.43 8.83 10.93
CA ALA A 253 7.06 7.55 11.50
C ALA A 253 5.84 6.94 10.82
N ALA A 254 5.69 5.63 10.93
CA ALA A 254 4.53 4.91 10.41
C ALA A 254 3.25 5.21 11.21
N GLY A 255 2.09 5.07 10.56
CA GLY A 255 0.81 5.02 11.28
C GLY A 255 0.79 3.82 12.23
N ILE A 256 1.04 2.63 11.70
CA ILE A 256 1.20 1.38 12.47
C ILE A 256 2.56 0.79 12.13
N GLY A 257 3.45 0.63 13.12
CA GLY A 257 4.75 -0.01 12.93
C GLY A 257 5.94 0.79 13.47
N GLY A 258 6.91 1.11 12.61
CA GLY A 258 8.16 1.73 12.99
C GLY A 258 8.06 3.21 13.35
N GLY A 259 8.78 3.65 14.36
CA GLY A 259 9.12 5.06 14.57
C GLY A 259 10.19 5.53 13.59
N PHE A 260 10.66 6.78 13.70
CA PHE A 260 11.77 7.27 12.88
C PHE A 260 12.98 6.35 12.98
N ARG A 261 13.51 5.93 11.84
CA ARG A 261 14.57 4.92 11.68
C ARG A 261 14.21 3.54 12.25
N GLY A 262 12.93 3.25 12.42
CA GLY A 262 12.42 1.99 12.95
C GLY A 262 11.73 1.13 11.91
N ARG A 263 11.86 -0.18 12.07
CA ARG A 263 11.13 -1.15 11.26
C ARG A 263 9.73 -1.39 11.82
N GLY A 264 8.78 -1.69 10.94
CA GLY A 264 7.51 -2.31 11.29
C GLY A 264 7.53 -3.75 10.82
N SER A 265 7.38 -4.71 11.71
CA SER A 265 7.42 -6.12 11.34
C SER A 265 6.49 -6.98 12.18
N HIS A 266 6.12 -8.17 11.64
CA HIS A 266 5.19 -9.08 12.30
C HIS A 266 3.88 -8.35 12.68
N ILE A 267 3.27 -7.69 11.68
CA ILE A 267 2.00 -6.97 11.82
C ILE A 267 0.90 -7.84 11.22
N TYR A 268 -0.09 -8.19 12.03
CA TYR A 268 -1.14 -9.14 11.68
C TYR A 268 -2.52 -8.49 11.80
N ILE A 269 -3.25 -8.40 10.70
CA ILE A 269 -4.61 -7.84 10.65
C ILE A 269 -5.56 -8.97 10.24
N TYR A 270 -6.33 -9.44 11.19
CA TYR A 270 -7.33 -10.50 11.01
C TYR A 270 -8.73 -9.95 10.79
N GLY A 271 -8.99 -8.71 11.24
CA GLY A 271 -10.30 -8.07 11.16
C GLY A 271 -10.29 -6.62 11.61
N GLY A 272 -11.48 -6.05 11.75
CA GLY A 272 -11.68 -4.66 12.16
C GLY A 272 -11.65 -3.67 10.99
N ASN A 273 -11.79 -2.38 11.34
CA ASN A 273 -11.69 -1.25 10.43
C ASN A 273 -10.44 -0.44 10.80
N ILE A 274 -9.40 -0.57 10.02
CA ILE A 274 -8.08 0.00 10.28
C ILE A 274 -7.83 1.18 9.35
N ASP A 275 -7.66 2.38 9.89
CA ASP A 275 -7.19 3.56 9.15
C ASP A 275 -5.80 3.96 9.68
N ALA A 276 -4.77 3.72 8.89
CA ALA A 276 -3.38 3.95 9.25
C ALA A 276 -2.76 5.00 8.33
N GLN A 277 -2.39 6.12 8.91
CA GLN A 277 -1.75 7.22 8.20
C GLN A 277 -0.31 7.40 8.70
N GLY A 278 0.65 7.24 7.80
CA GLY A 278 2.03 7.60 8.05
C GLY A 278 2.20 9.12 8.17
N GLY A 279 3.27 9.55 8.80
CA GLY A 279 3.73 10.93 8.74
C GLY A 279 4.31 11.26 7.36
N ASP A 280 4.99 12.42 7.22
CA ASP A 280 5.46 12.91 5.91
C ASP A 280 6.21 11.85 5.09
N THR A 281 7.07 11.06 5.74
CA THR A 281 7.91 10.05 5.06
C THR A 281 7.85 8.67 5.71
N GLY A 282 6.88 8.41 6.58
CA GLY A 282 6.61 7.09 7.15
C GLY A 282 5.50 6.36 6.39
N ALA A 283 5.55 5.04 6.36
CA ALA A 283 4.49 4.22 5.76
C ALA A 283 3.17 4.33 6.53
N GLY A 284 2.04 4.09 5.85
CA GLY A 284 0.77 3.91 6.56
C GLY A 284 0.87 2.75 7.54
N ILE A 285 1.24 1.56 7.04
CA ILE A 285 1.51 0.35 7.84
C ILE A 285 2.90 -0.16 7.46
N GLY A 286 3.82 -0.24 8.42
CA GLY A 286 5.16 -0.79 8.20
C GLY A 286 6.30 0.07 8.75
N GLY A 287 7.26 0.46 7.92
CA GLY A 287 8.47 1.16 8.35
C GLY A 287 8.32 2.65 8.55
N GLY A 288 9.06 3.22 9.49
CA GLY A 288 9.33 4.64 9.54
C GLY A 288 10.40 5.05 8.52
N SER A 289 10.67 6.35 8.39
CA SER A 289 11.64 6.89 7.44
C SER A 289 13.08 6.65 7.84
N TRP A 290 13.97 6.47 6.84
CA TRP A 290 15.43 6.53 7.00
C TRP A 290 16.02 7.78 6.33
N THR A 291 17.19 8.20 6.73
CA THR A 291 17.82 9.42 6.21
C THR A 291 18.94 9.17 5.21
N THR A 292 19.33 7.91 4.98
CA THR A 292 20.46 7.58 4.09
C THR A 292 20.26 6.23 3.40
N LYS A 293 20.82 6.10 2.19
CA LYS A 293 20.79 4.89 1.35
C LYS A 293 21.51 3.66 1.92
N GLN A 294 22.33 3.79 2.93
CA GLN A 294 23.31 2.75 3.33
C GLN A 294 22.68 1.49 3.95
N ASP A 295 21.38 1.49 4.25
CA ASP A 295 20.70 0.35 4.87
C ASP A 295 19.73 -0.39 3.93
N MET A 296 19.93 -0.33 2.62
CA MET A 296 19.09 -1.01 1.63
C MET A 296 19.13 -2.54 1.74
N ASP A 297 20.09 -3.11 2.46
CA ASP A 297 20.34 -4.57 2.54
C ASP A 297 19.52 -5.32 3.60
N GLY A 298 18.51 -4.68 4.20
CA GLY A 298 17.43 -5.49 4.74
C GLY A 298 17.32 -5.69 6.24
N ILE A 299 18.20 -5.17 7.10
CA ILE A 299 18.03 -5.31 8.56
C ILE A 299 16.83 -4.51 9.07
N ASN A 300 16.51 -3.40 8.40
CA ASN A 300 15.42 -2.50 8.77
C ASN A 300 14.24 -2.49 7.80
N ALA A 301 14.10 -3.51 6.98
CA ALA A 301 12.96 -3.65 6.10
C ALA A 301 11.64 -3.68 6.89
N ALA A 302 10.61 -3.07 6.35
CA ALA A 302 9.25 -3.42 6.74
C ALA A 302 9.00 -4.87 6.33
N SER A 303 8.61 -5.73 7.26
CA SER A 303 8.52 -7.16 6.93
C SER A 303 7.42 -7.90 7.69
N ASP A 304 7.05 -9.06 7.12
CA ASP A 304 6.15 -10.00 7.78
C ASP A 304 4.81 -9.34 8.14
N ILE A 305 4.24 -8.61 7.17
CA ILE A 305 2.93 -7.96 7.29
C ILE A 305 1.89 -8.91 6.71
N VAL A 306 0.91 -9.31 7.51
CA VAL A 306 -0.15 -10.23 7.12
C VAL A 306 -1.52 -9.58 7.29
N ILE A 307 -2.31 -9.56 6.23
CA ILE A 307 -3.69 -9.10 6.24
C ILE A 307 -4.57 -10.24 5.73
N SER A 308 -5.42 -10.78 6.59
CA SER A 308 -6.32 -11.89 6.23
C SER A 308 -7.80 -11.51 6.32
N GLY A 309 -8.11 -10.28 6.71
CA GLY A 309 -9.51 -9.81 6.80
C GLY A 309 -9.62 -8.34 7.18
N GLY A 310 -10.84 -7.89 7.37
CA GLY A 310 -11.16 -6.52 7.76
C GLY A 310 -11.21 -5.53 6.60
N ARG A 311 -11.39 -4.25 6.96
CA ARG A 311 -11.26 -3.11 6.04
C ARG A 311 -10.01 -2.33 6.44
N VAL A 312 -9.03 -2.28 5.58
CA VAL A 312 -7.75 -1.62 5.84
C VAL A 312 -7.56 -0.45 4.89
N SER A 313 -7.37 0.73 5.44
CA SER A 313 -6.96 1.93 4.72
C SER A 313 -5.57 2.33 5.23
N ALA A 314 -4.57 2.26 4.37
CA ALA A 314 -3.18 2.57 4.71
C ALA A 314 -2.64 3.64 3.76
N ARG A 315 -2.26 4.79 4.33
CA ARG A 315 -1.78 5.94 3.55
C ARG A 315 -0.38 6.31 3.95
N GLY A 316 0.56 6.17 3.01
CA GLY A 316 1.84 6.85 3.05
C GLY A 316 1.69 8.28 2.52
N GLN A 317 2.46 9.23 3.06
CA GLN A 317 2.48 10.58 2.51
C GLN A 317 3.65 10.73 1.54
N TYR A 318 4.66 11.51 1.85
CA TYR A 318 5.78 11.80 0.94
C TYR A 318 6.81 10.66 0.94
N ASN A 319 7.22 10.19 -0.24
CA ASN A 319 8.31 9.22 -0.43
C ASN A 319 8.11 7.84 0.22
N CYS A 320 6.91 7.44 0.55
CA CYS A 320 6.66 6.22 1.30
C CYS A 320 5.51 5.38 0.76
N ALA A 321 5.52 4.11 1.12
CA ALA A 321 4.47 3.17 0.77
C ALA A 321 3.22 3.36 1.63
N GLY A 322 2.07 2.95 1.10
CA GLY A 322 0.86 2.76 1.91
C GLY A 322 1.07 1.63 2.92
N ILE A 323 1.41 0.44 2.43
CA ILE A 323 1.76 -0.74 3.22
C ILE A 323 3.17 -1.16 2.84
N GLY A 324 4.12 -1.09 3.78
CA GLY A 324 5.51 -1.48 3.53
C GLY A 324 6.54 -0.48 4.03
N GLY A 325 7.41 0.00 3.15
CA GLY A 325 8.54 0.84 3.52
C GLY A 325 8.20 2.33 3.67
N GLY A 326 8.79 3.00 4.66
CA GLY A 326 8.96 4.45 4.65
C GLY A 326 10.04 4.86 3.64
N GLN A 327 10.35 6.15 3.56
CA GLN A 327 11.43 6.64 2.69
C GLN A 327 12.75 5.91 2.98
N TYR A 328 13.45 5.43 1.94
CA TYR A 328 14.66 4.60 2.02
C TYR A 328 14.51 3.26 2.76
N VAL A 329 13.29 2.76 2.90
CA VAL A 329 13.02 1.49 3.58
C VAL A 329 12.44 0.48 2.60
N PRO A 330 13.10 -0.66 2.38
CA PRO A 330 12.55 -1.75 1.59
C PRO A 330 11.42 -2.48 2.35
N ALA A 331 10.62 -3.21 1.60
CA ALA A 331 9.59 -4.08 2.18
C ALA A 331 9.78 -5.53 1.73
N ARG A 332 9.37 -6.49 2.57
CA ARG A 332 9.40 -7.92 2.23
C ARG A 332 8.38 -8.73 3.01
N ASN A 333 8.03 -9.90 2.47
CA ASN A 333 7.13 -10.84 3.12
C ASN A 333 5.79 -10.18 3.49
N ILE A 334 5.15 -9.51 2.52
CA ILE A 334 3.80 -8.97 2.70
C ILE A 334 2.81 -9.99 2.16
N THR A 335 1.89 -10.45 3.00
CA THR A 335 0.88 -11.46 2.64
C THR A 335 -0.51 -10.90 2.89
N ILE A 336 -1.32 -10.83 1.83
CA ILE A 336 -2.71 -10.38 1.90
C ILE A 336 -3.58 -11.52 1.36
N THR A 337 -4.38 -12.13 2.23
CA THR A 337 -5.21 -13.30 1.90
C THR A 337 -6.70 -13.04 2.04
N GLY A 338 -7.10 -11.80 2.20
CA GLY A 338 -8.51 -11.42 2.32
C GLY A 338 -8.72 -9.98 2.75
N GLY A 339 -9.98 -9.61 2.91
CA GLY A 339 -10.39 -8.26 3.33
C GLY A 339 -10.50 -7.25 2.18
N HIS A 340 -10.80 -6.01 2.57
CA HIS A 340 -10.84 -4.86 1.67
C HIS A 340 -9.65 -3.96 2.00
N VAL A 341 -8.66 -3.90 1.11
CA VAL A 341 -7.41 -3.18 1.34
C VAL A 341 -7.31 -1.98 0.41
N SER A 342 -7.34 -0.79 0.97
CA SER A 342 -7.02 0.45 0.28
C SER A 342 -5.64 0.92 0.72
N ALA A 343 -4.70 0.97 -0.20
CA ALA A 343 -3.34 1.43 0.10
C ALA A 343 -2.93 2.53 -0.86
N THR A 344 -2.40 3.61 -0.31
CA THR A 344 -1.91 4.75 -1.09
C THR A 344 -0.46 5.03 -0.74
N GLY A 345 0.42 4.90 -1.73
CA GLY A 345 1.80 5.38 -1.67
C GLY A 345 1.94 6.72 -2.37
N HIS A 346 2.97 7.47 -2.04
CA HIS A 346 3.34 8.70 -2.74
C HIS A 346 4.85 8.68 -2.98
N TYR A 347 5.30 8.56 -4.23
CA TYR A 347 6.65 8.16 -4.64
C TYR A 347 7.11 6.78 -4.10
N GLY A 348 6.38 6.17 -3.18
CA GLY A 348 6.50 4.78 -2.77
C GLY A 348 5.41 3.93 -3.42
N ALA A 349 5.55 2.62 -3.38
CA ALA A 349 4.52 1.70 -3.82
C ALA A 349 3.25 1.83 -2.96
N ALA A 350 2.07 1.53 -3.50
CA ALA A 350 0.91 1.39 -2.63
C ALA A 350 1.14 0.24 -1.64
N ILE A 351 1.65 -0.92 -2.13
CA ILE A 351 2.09 -2.04 -1.30
C ILE A 351 3.51 -2.42 -1.72
N GLY A 352 4.51 -2.21 -0.86
CA GLY A 352 5.90 -2.53 -1.19
C GLY A 352 6.92 -1.56 -0.62
N GLY A 353 7.96 -1.25 -1.40
CA GLY A 353 9.03 -0.36 -1.00
C GLY A 353 8.63 1.10 -0.93
N GLY A 354 9.26 1.86 -0.05
CA GLY A 354 9.26 3.32 -0.12
C GLY A 354 10.08 3.83 -1.30
N ARG A 355 10.14 5.15 -1.51
CA ARG A 355 10.94 5.74 -2.59
C ARG A 355 12.38 5.25 -2.53
N TRP A 356 12.95 4.90 -3.68
CA TRP A 356 14.28 4.31 -3.91
C TRP A 356 14.47 2.90 -3.33
N CYS A 357 13.38 2.21 -2.97
CA CYS A 357 13.47 0.86 -2.42
C CYS A 357 12.51 -0.10 -3.10
N HIS A 358 12.82 -1.37 -2.96
CA HIS A 358 12.03 -2.46 -3.52
C HIS A 358 11.08 -3.08 -2.49
N GLY A 359 10.03 -3.72 -2.98
CA GLY A 359 9.20 -4.66 -2.24
C GLY A 359 9.44 -6.07 -2.77
N LYS A 360 9.72 -7.03 -1.90
CA LYS A 360 10.00 -8.43 -2.27
C LYS A 360 9.09 -9.41 -1.56
N ASN A 361 8.82 -10.54 -2.22
CA ASN A 361 8.02 -11.62 -1.64
C ASN A 361 6.64 -11.13 -1.16
N ILE A 362 5.91 -10.46 -2.05
CA ILE A 362 4.55 -9.97 -1.81
C ILE A 362 3.58 -11.02 -2.36
N THR A 363 2.68 -11.51 -1.52
CA THR A 363 1.65 -12.48 -1.90
C THR A 363 0.28 -11.89 -1.63
N ILE A 364 -0.57 -11.85 -2.65
CA ILE A 364 -1.92 -11.33 -2.53
C ILE A 364 -2.89 -12.37 -3.11
N THR A 365 -3.91 -12.72 -2.33
CA THR A 365 -4.98 -13.64 -2.73
C THR A 365 -6.31 -13.13 -2.19
N ASP A 366 -7.42 -13.52 -2.77
CA ASP A 366 -8.79 -13.38 -2.23
C ASP A 366 -9.14 -12.02 -1.55
N ALA A 367 -8.45 -10.95 -1.92
CA ALA A 367 -8.63 -9.61 -1.37
C ALA A 367 -9.24 -8.65 -2.40
N THR A 368 -10.11 -7.76 -1.94
CA THR A 368 -10.53 -6.60 -2.74
C THR A 368 -9.52 -5.47 -2.52
N LEU A 369 -8.89 -5.02 -3.60
CA LEU A 369 -7.84 -4.01 -3.55
C LEU A 369 -8.32 -2.67 -4.12
N ASN A 370 -7.88 -1.59 -3.50
CA ASN A 370 -7.91 -0.24 -4.06
C ASN A 370 -6.52 0.36 -3.83
N LEU A 371 -5.68 0.32 -4.85
CA LEU A 371 -4.27 0.68 -4.74
C LEU A 371 -3.96 1.91 -5.57
N SER A 372 -3.29 2.87 -4.97
CA SER A 372 -2.87 4.09 -5.63
C SER A 372 -1.42 4.40 -5.29
N SER A 373 -0.60 4.58 -6.32
CA SER A 373 0.72 5.21 -6.21
C SER A 373 0.61 6.60 -6.80
N LEU A 374 0.43 7.61 -5.94
CA LEU A 374 0.24 9.00 -6.36
C LEU A 374 1.58 9.62 -6.75
N TYR A 375 1.57 10.32 -7.88
CA TYR A 375 2.74 10.99 -8.40
C TYR A 375 2.41 12.33 -9.06
N HIS A 376 3.29 13.32 -8.90
CA HIS A 376 3.08 14.68 -9.45
C HIS A 376 4.03 15.10 -10.57
N PHE A 377 4.98 14.26 -11.01
CA PHE A 377 5.95 14.67 -12.05
C PHE A 377 6.21 13.57 -13.08
N THR A 378 6.58 13.96 -14.27
CA THR A 378 6.59 13.20 -15.53
C THR A 378 7.54 11.99 -15.61
N ASN A 379 8.30 11.64 -14.57
CA ASN A 379 9.34 10.61 -14.64
C ASN A 379 9.33 9.60 -13.49
N SER A 380 8.24 9.44 -12.73
CA SER A 380 8.19 8.40 -11.69
C SER A 380 7.86 7.04 -12.28
N ASN A 381 8.44 6.02 -11.70
CA ASN A 381 8.20 4.62 -12.04
C ASN A 381 7.77 3.79 -10.82
N ALA A 382 7.21 4.43 -9.79
CA ALA A 382 6.63 3.71 -8.66
C ALA A 382 5.53 2.77 -9.11
N SER A 383 5.56 1.51 -8.69
CA SER A 383 4.52 0.55 -8.99
C SER A 383 3.42 0.56 -7.93
N ALA A 384 2.21 0.14 -8.30
CA ALA A 384 1.15 -0.05 -7.31
C ALA A 384 1.54 -1.12 -6.28
N ILE A 385 2.23 -2.16 -6.73
CA ILE A 385 2.72 -3.25 -5.88
C ILE A 385 4.18 -3.53 -6.26
N GLY A 386 5.08 -3.55 -5.30
CA GLY A 386 6.49 -3.89 -5.48
C GLY A 386 7.44 -2.76 -5.14
N PHE A 387 8.00 -2.07 -6.12
CA PHE A 387 9.01 -1.04 -5.89
C PHE A 387 8.41 0.38 -5.85
N GLY A 388 9.05 1.24 -5.07
CA GLY A 388 8.81 2.68 -5.11
C GLY A 388 9.55 3.36 -6.27
N ASP A 389 9.42 4.67 -6.38
CA ASP A 389 10.12 5.45 -7.41
C ASP A 389 11.65 5.26 -7.29
N LEU A 390 12.29 4.80 -8.36
CA LEU A 390 13.73 4.55 -8.44
C LEU A 390 14.50 5.70 -9.09
N VAL A 391 13.81 6.73 -9.59
CA VAL A 391 14.45 7.89 -10.23
C VAL A 391 15.13 8.77 -9.17
N TYR A 392 16.38 9.08 -9.40
CA TYR A 392 17.14 10.03 -8.58
C TYR A 392 16.90 11.47 -9.03
N ASP A 393 17.09 12.44 -8.12
CA ASP A 393 17.00 13.89 -8.39
C ASP A 393 17.96 14.38 -9.50
N THR A 394 18.85 13.52 -10.00
CA THR A 394 19.87 13.80 -11.04
C THR A 394 19.52 13.22 -12.40
N GLU A 395 18.27 12.85 -12.69
CA GLU A 395 17.84 12.22 -13.96
C GLU A 395 18.50 10.86 -14.28
N GLU A 396 19.37 10.32 -13.43
CA GLU A 396 19.89 8.97 -13.57
C GLU A 396 18.84 7.95 -13.06
N LEU A 397 18.23 7.23 -14.00
CA LEU A 397 17.56 5.96 -13.71
C LEU A 397 18.56 5.06 -12.96
N VAL A 398 18.21 4.64 -11.76
CA VAL A 398 18.93 3.53 -11.13
C VAL A 398 18.59 2.28 -11.94
N THR A 399 19.35 2.09 -13.01
CA THR A 399 19.24 0.96 -13.91
C THR A 399 20.00 -0.25 -13.36
N ASP A 400 19.82 -0.58 -12.09
CA ASP A 400 20.23 -1.90 -11.65
C ASP A 400 19.11 -2.89 -12.01
N PRO A 401 19.27 -3.68 -13.09
CA PRO A 401 18.25 -4.65 -13.49
C PRO A 401 17.97 -5.68 -12.39
N SER A 402 18.93 -5.89 -11.47
CA SER A 402 18.78 -6.84 -10.37
C SER A 402 17.78 -6.36 -9.31
N ILE A 403 17.63 -5.05 -9.17
CA ILE A 403 16.61 -4.46 -8.29
C ILE A 403 15.21 -4.65 -8.90
N ALA A 404 15.09 -4.47 -10.21
CA ALA A 404 13.82 -4.57 -10.92
C ALA A 404 13.36 -6.03 -11.14
N THR A 405 14.27 -6.97 -11.37
CA THR A 405 13.95 -8.36 -11.73
C THR A 405 13.58 -9.25 -10.53
N ASN A 406 13.78 -8.80 -9.30
CA ASN A 406 13.50 -9.58 -8.10
C ASN A 406 12.15 -9.27 -7.43
N ASP A 407 11.39 -8.33 -7.95
CA ASP A 407 10.07 -7.96 -7.40
C ASP A 407 8.97 -8.86 -7.96
N GLN A 408 9.11 -10.16 -7.73
CA GLN A 408 8.06 -11.11 -8.06
C GLN A 408 6.92 -11.02 -7.04
N ILE A 409 5.75 -10.70 -7.54
CA ILE A 409 4.54 -10.64 -6.76
C ILE A 409 3.77 -11.92 -7.00
N ARG A 410 3.63 -12.72 -5.95
CA ARG A 410 2.86 -13.95 -6.03
C ARG A 410 1.39 -13.65 -5.76
N ILE A 411 0.56 -13.80 -6.76
CA ILE A 411 -0.89 -13.71 -6.63
C ILE A 411 -1.47 -15.13 -6.61
N GLY A 412 -1.28 -15.84 -5.53
CA GLY A 412 -1.82 -17.16 -5.28
C GLY A 412 -1.31 -18.28 -6.19
N SER A 413 -1.71 -19.53 -5.93
CA SER A 413 -1.49 -20.65 -6.83
C SER A 413 -2.75 -20.91 -7.64
N TYR A 414 -2.97 -20.15 -8.69
CA TYR A 414 -4.18 -20.22 -9.50
C TYR A 414 -3.94 -20.97 -10.82
N LYS A 415 -3.49 -22.20 -10.73
CA LYS A 415 -3.41 -23.04 -11.94
C LYS A 415 -4.81 -23.20 -12.53
N GLY A 416 -4.99 -22.72 -13.77
CA GLY A 416 -6.29 -22.75 -14.48
C GLY A 416 -7.26 -21.65 -14.03
N LYS A 417 -6.75 -20.59 -13.41
CA LYS A 417 -7.49 -19.35 -13.11
C LYS A 417 -6.83 -18.18 -13.81
N LEU A 418 -7.61 -17.15 -14.04
CA LEU A 418 -7.14 -15.87 -14.53
C LEU A 418 -7.29 -14.82 -13.44
N VAL A 419 -6.43 -13.81 -13.47
CA VAL A 419 -6.54 -12.63 -12.60
C VAL A 419 -7.03 -11.46 -13.42
N GLN A 420 -8.18 -10.93 -13.06
CA GLN A 420 -8.75 -9.74 -13.67
C GLN A 420 -8.43 -8.53 -12.80
N LEU A 421 -7.83 -7.51 -13.40
CA LEU A 421 -7.51 -6.24 -12.77
C LEU A 421 -8.39 -5.14 -13.37
N LYS A 422 -8.99 -4.35 -12.50
CA LYS A 422 -9.54 -3.06 -12.88
C LYS A 422 -8.50 -1.99 -12.55
N LEU A 423 -8.03 -1.31 -13.56
CA LEU A 423 -6.99 -0.30 -13.48
C LEU A 423 -7.58 1.09 -13.75
N GLU A 424 -7.07 2.09 -13.10
CA GLU A 424 -7.28 3.49 -13.46
C GLU A 424 -5.95 4.05 -13.98
N ALA A 425 -5.92 4.49 -15.22
CA ALA A 425 -4.81 5.22 -15.77
C ALA A 425 -5.05 6.72 -15.65
N ARG A 426 -4.09 7.46 -15.14
CA ARG A 426 -4.11 8.93 -15.03
C ARG A 426 -3.03 9.53 -15.90
N ALA A 427 -3.41 10.35 -16.89
CA ALA A 427 -2.44 11.19 -17.57
C ALA A 427 -2.09 12.37 -16.67
N LEU A 428 -0.80 12.56 -16.46
CA LEU A 428 -0.29 13.69 -15.70
C LEU A 428 -0.12 14.87 -16.65
N SER A 429 -0.91 15.92 -16.48
CA SER A 429 -0.70 17.20 -17.14
C SER A 429 0.31 18.03 -16.34
N ARG A 430 1.16 18.80 -17.03
CA ARG A 430 2.08 19.76 -16.39
C ARG A 430 1.35 20.88 -15.63
N ASP A 431 0.10 21.13 -16.01
CA ASP A 431 -0.77 22.13 -15.42
C ASP A 431 -1.90 21.37 -14.72
N ASP A 432 -1.95 21.38 -13.42
CA ASP A 432 -2.82 20.60 -12.51
C ASP A 432 -4.35 20.62 -12.82
N GLU A 433 -4.78 21.24 -13.90
CA GLU A 433 -6.20 21.46 -14.22
C GLU A 433 -6.89 20.33 -15.01
N TYR A 434 -6.17 19.40 -15.66
CA TYR A 434 -6.82 18.36 -16.49
C TYR A 434 -6.18 16.97 -16.30
N SER A 435 -6.57 16.28 -15.24
CA SER A 435 -6.28 14.85 -15.11
C SER A 435 -7.32 14.05 -15.89
N TYR A 436 -6.92 13.45 -17.00
CA TYR A 436 -7.78 12.50 -17.70
C TYR A 436 -7.67 11.14 -17.01
N PHE A 437 -8.83 10.53 -16.72
CA PHE A 437 -8.92 9.21 -16.11
C PHE A 437 -9.51 8.23 -17.11
N TRP A 438 -8.90 7.04 -17.22
CA TRP A 438 -9.46 5.93 -17.99
C TRP A 438 -9.52 4.70 -17.10
N ASN A 439 -10.65 4.01 -17.15
CA ASN A 439 -10.76 2.68 -16.57
C ASN A 439 -10.32 1.64 -17.60
N LEU A 440 -9.36 0.82 -17.23
CA LEU A 440 -8.86 -0.29 -18.03
C LEU A 440 -9.17 -1.59 -17.30
N TYR A 441 -9.51 -2.61 -18.05
CA TYR A 441 -9.67 -3.97 -17.51
C TYR A 441 -8.61 -4.83 -18.16
N GLU A 442 -7.77 -5.45 -17.35
CA GLU A 442 -6.74 -6.38 -17.80
C GLU A 442 -6.99 -7.75 -17.22
N THR A 443 -6.95 -8.76 -18.06
CA THR A 443 -7.03 -10.15 -17.64
C THR A 443 -5.67 -10.79 -17.85
N LEU A 444 -5.09 -11.38 -16.79
CA LEU A 444 -3.73 -11.88 -16.78
C LEU A 444 -3.71 -13.39 -16.50
N ILE A 445 -2.78 -14.06 -17.15
CA ILE A 445 -2.46 -15.45 -16.87
C ILE A 445 -1.29 -15.46 -15.90
N PRO A 446 -1.45 -15.99 -14.67
CA PRO A 446 -0.33 -16.27 -13.80
C PRO A 446 0.63 -17.29 -14.42
N ASP A 447 1.91 -17.17 -14.14
CA ASP A 447 2.90 -18.16 -14.57
C ASP A 447 2.66 -19.54 -13.93
N GLU A 448 3.49 -20.52 -14.28
CA GLU A 448 3.37 -21.90 -13.76
C GLU A 448 3.49 -22.01 -12.23
N ASN A 449 4.04 -20.97 -11.57
CA ASN A 449 4.18 -20.83 -10.12
C ASN A 449 3.06 -19.98 -9.50
N GLY A 450 2.11 -19.49 -10.30
CA GLY A 450 1.06 -18.60 -9.85
C GLY A 450 1.54 -17.16 -9.62
N LEU A 451 2.61 -16.74 -10.28
CA LEU A 451 3.17 -15.40 -10.19
C LEU A 451 2.65 -14.51 -11.31
N ILE A 452 2.39 -13.25 -10.98
CA ILE A 452 2.19 -12.17 -11.94
C ILE A 452 3.24 -11.10 -11.66
N ASP A 453 3.99 -10.76 -12.69
CA ASP A 453 4.93 -9.65 -12.61
C ASP A 453 4.17 -8.33 -12.85
N MET A 454 3.88 -7.64 -11.77
CA MET A 454 3.16 -6.36 -11.83
C MET A 454 4.00 -5.24 -12.44
N GLN A 455 5.32 -5.35 -12.41
CA GLN A 455 6.22 -4.40 -13.06
C GLN A 455 6.07 -4.46 -14.57
N LEU A 456 6.04 -5.66 -15.14
CA LEU A 456 5.81 -5.84 -16.58
C LEU A 456 4.45 -5.29 -17.03
N LEU A 457 3.45 -5.33 -16.15
CA LEU A 457 2.14 -4.78 -16.42
C LEU A 457 2.12 -3.25 -16.43
N THR A 458 2.82 -2.62 -15.49
CA THR A 458 2.73 -1.16 -15.28
C THR A 458 3.74 -0.36 -16.11
N LEU A 459 4.95 -0.88 -16.31
CA LEU A 459 6.01 -0.20 -17.06
C LEU A 459 5.63 0.27 -18.46
N PRO A 460 4.96 -0.53 -19.32
CA PRO A 460 4.59 -0.08 -20.66
C PRO A 460 3.72 1.17 -20.65
N TYR A 461 2.83 1.32 -19.69
CA TYR A 461 1.96 2.50 -19.57
C TYR A 461 2.74 3.72 -19.08
N VAL A 462 3.63 3.54 -18.11
CA VAL A 462 4.47 4.61 -17.58
C VAL A 462 5.47 5.09 -18.64
N GLN A 463 6.21 4.19 -19.27
CA GLN A 463 7.25 4.53 -20.24
C GLN A 463 6.70 5.08 -21.54
N ASN A 464 5.61 4.52 -22.05
CA ASN A 464 5.06 4.91 -23.36
C ASN A 464 4.14 6.13 -23.28
N TYR A 465 3.51 6.37 -22.15
CA TYR A 465 2.46 7.39 -22.02
C TYR A 465 2.68 8.38 -20.87
N GLY A 466 3.64 8.15 -19.97
CA GLY A 466 3.81 8.95 -18.77
C GLY A 466 2.60 8.88 -17.81
N TRP A 467 1.87 7.76 -17.82
CA TRP A 467 0.67 7.58 -17.01
C TRP A 467 0.96 6.92 -15.68
N ALA A 468 0.33 7.42 -14.64
CA ALA A 468 0.25 6.68 -13.38
C ALA A 468 -0.86 5.62 -13.48
N ILE A 469 -0.56 4.41 -13.03
CA ILE A 469 -1.51 3.29 -13.03
C ILE A 469 -1.88 2.93 -11.60
N ASN A 470 -3.16 3.01 -11.29
CA ASN A 470 -3.74 2.56 -10.04
C ASN A 470 -4.44 1.22 -10.24
N VAL A 471 -4.24 0.29 -9.33
CA VAL A 471 -5.03 -0.95 -9.29
C VAL A 471 -6.23 -0.70 -8.38
N LEU A 472 -7.42 -0.64 -8.95
CA LEU A 472 -8.66 -0.39 -8.20
C LEU A 472 -9.24 -1.66 -7.61
N GLU A 473 -9.24 -2.74 -8.39
CA GLU A 473 -9.82 -4.03 -8.00
C GLU A 473 -8.96 -5.16 -8.57
N MET A 474 -8.89 -6.26 -7.85
CA MET A 474 -8.32 -7.52 -8.30
C MET A 474 -9.31 -8.64 -8.03
N THR A 475 -9.63 -9.43 -9.06
CA THR A 475 -10.57 -10.54 -8.97
C THR A 475 -9.97 -11.77 -9.63
N VAL A 476 -10.14 -12.93 -9.01
CA VAL A 476 -9.79 -14.21 -9.61
C VAL A 476 -11.01 -14.78 -10.30
N ILE A 477 -10.86 -15.16 -11.58
CA ILE A 477 -11.93 -15.71 -12.40
C ILE A 477 -11.55 -17.06 -12.95
N ASP A 478 -12.56 -17.84 -13.33
CA ASP A 478 -12.35 -19.09 -14.08
C ASP A 478 -11.81 -18.77 -15.48
N ASP A 479 -10.89 -19.60 -15.95
CA ASP A 479 -10.35 -19.46 -17.30
C ASP A 479 -11.35 -19.98 -18.34
N PRO A 480 -11.95 -19.13 -19.18
CA PRO A 480 -12.92 -19.56 -20.20
C PRO A 480 -12.30 -20.40 -21.31
N CYS A 481 -10.97 -20.42 -21.41
CA CYS A 481 -10.24 -21.22 -22.41
C CYS A 481 -9.72 -22.54 -21.82
N ASN A 482 -9.91 -22.81 -20.54
CA ASN A 482 -9.38 -23.98 -19.83
C ASN A 482 -7.88 -24.24 -20.12
N GLY A 483 -7.08 -23.17 -20.17
CA GLY A 483 -5.65 -23.20 -20.47
C GLY A 483 -5.29 -23.27 -21.96
N ASN A 484 -6.27 -23.37 -22.85
CA ASN A 484 -6.02 -23.43 -24.31
C ASN A 484 -6.21 -22.05 -24.94
N HIS A 485 -5.25 -21.19 -24.73
CA HIS A 485 -5.30 -19.83 -25.25
C HIS A 485 -4.79 -19.74 -26.69
N ASP A 486 -5.54 -19.05 -27.53
CA ASP A 486 -5.14 -18.67 -28.88
C ASP A 486 -4.50 -17.28 -28.88
N PHE A 487 -3.19 -17.19 -28.65
CA PHE A 487 -2.46 -15.95 -28.58
C PHE A 487 -2.24 -15.29 -29.94
N GLY A 488 -2.44 -14.00 -29.97
CA GLY A 488 -2.19 -13.17 -31.15
C GLY A 488 -2.27 -11.69 -30.80
N TRP A 489 -2.06 -10.86 -31.82
CA TRP A 489 -2.26 -9.43 -31.65
C TRP A 489 -3.74 -9.10 -31.51
N VAL A 490 -4.07 -8.45 -30.41
CA VAL A 490 -5.40 -7.93 -30.11
C VAL A 490 -5.34 -6.40 -30.21
N ASN A 491 -6.26 -5.87 -31.01
CA ASN A 491 -6.42 -4.42 -31.13
C ASN A 491 -7.16 -3.87 -29.92
N ARG A 492 -6.61 -2.81 -29.36
CA ARG A 492 -7.25 -1.90 -28.41
C ARG A 492 -7.21 -0.50 -28.97
N GLN A 493 -8.19 0.35 -28.70
CA GLN A 493 -8.41 1.66 -29.38
C GLN A 493 -7.14 2.47 -29.68
N SER A 494 -6.18 2.51 -28.76
CA SER A 494 -4.96 3.32 -28.87
C SER A 494 -3.67 2.50 -29.01
N CYS A 495 -3.75 1.17 -28.89
CA CYS A 495 -2.58 0.31 -28.87
C CYS A 495 -2.91 -1.11 -29.33
N HIS A 496 -1.88 -1.92 -29.52
CA HIS A 496 -1.99 -3.35 -29.72
C HIS A 496 -1.30 -4.10 -28.58
N VAL A 497 -1.88 -5.22 -28.18
CA VAL A 497 -1.35 -6.10 -27.13
C VAL A 497 -1.32 -7.54 -27.59
N TRP A 498 -0.34 -8.29 -27.12
CA TRP A 498 -0.28 -9.73 -27.32
C TRP A 498 -1.15 -10.43 -26.28
N ALA A 499 -2.29 -10.97 -26.70
CA ALA A 499 -3.28 -11.55 -25.81
C ALA A 499 -4.03 -12.71 -26.45
N CYS A 500 -4.82 -13.44 -25.69
CA CYS A 500 -5.74 -14.43 -26.21
C CYS A 500 -6.80 -13.76 -27.10
N ARG A 501 -6.97 -14.25 -28.32
CA ARG A 501 -7.93 -13.72 -29.31
C ARG A 501 -9.37 -14.10 -29.04
N ASN A 502 -9.62 -15.03 -28.12
CA ASN A 502 -10.97 -15.33 -27.65
C ASN A 502 -11.55 -14.09 -26.95
N LYS A 503 -12.68 -13.58 -27.45
CA LYS A 503 -13.31 -12.35 -26.96
C LYS A 503 -13.75 -12.41 -25.51
N ASP A 504 -14.10 -13.60 -25.02
CA ASP A 504 -14.53 -13.83 -23.64
C ASP A 504 -13.34 -13.97 -22.67
N CYS A 505 -12.13 -14.16 -23.21
CA CYS A 505 -10.91 -14.34 -22.43
C CYS A 505 -10.03 -13.09 -22.46
N GLN A 506 -9.50 -12.75 -23.63
CA GLN A 506 -8.54 -11.66 -23.86
C GLN A 506 -7.38 -11.61 -22.85
N ALA A 507 -7.07 -12.74 -22.22
CA ALA A 507 -6.03 -12.83 -21.21
C ALA A 507 -4.65 -12.60 -21.82
N ARG A 508 -3.82 -11.86 -21.10
CA ARG A 508 -2.43 -11.58 -21.42
C ARG A 508 -1.54 -12.51 -20.61
N ASP A 509 -0.45 -12.94 -21.22
CA ASP A 509 0.65 -13.62 -20.54
C ASP A 509 1.84 -12.65 -20.44
N PRO A 510 2.06 -12.02 -19.28
CA PRO A 510 3.12 -11.02 -19.12
C PRO A 510 4.51 -11.57 -19.43
N ALA A 511 4.78 -12.85 -19.16
CA ALA A 511 6.05 -13.49 -19.43
C ALA A 511 6.29 -13.66 -20.93
N ALA A 512 5.26 -14.06 -21.69
CA ALA A 512 5.34 -14.19 -23.14
C ALA A 512 5.41 -12.83 -23.84
N GLU A 513 4.82 -11.78 -23.25
CA GLU A 513 4.83 -10.43 -23.80
C GLU A 513 6.20 -9.77 -23.82
N MET A 514 7.12 -10.13 -22.92
CA MET A 514 8.48 -9.54 -22.87
C MET A 514 9.21 -9.62 -24.22
N SER A 515 8.91 -10.61 -25.04
CA SER A 515 9.49 -10.78 -26.39
C SER A 515 8.69 -10.05 -27.48
N LYS A 516 7.56 -9.41 -27.14
CA LYS A 516 6.65 -8.77 -28.09
C LYS A 516 6.71 -7.24 -27.91
N GLN A 517 6.48 -6.54 -28.99
CA GLN A 517 6.44 -5.09 -28.98
C GLN A 517 5.00 -4.59 -28.78
N ASN A 518 4.45 -4.80 -27.58
CA ASN A 518 3.19 -4.15 -27.23
C ASN A 518 3.37 -2.62 -27.24
N GLY A 519 2.34 -1.89 -27.57
CA GLY A 519 2.41 -0.43 -27.50
C GLY A 519 1.50 0.27 -28.49
N LYS A 520 1.85 1.51 -28.81
CA LYS A 520 1.12 2.33 -29.78
C LYS A 520 1.06 1.63 -31.13
N HIS A 521 -0.02 1.89 -31.88
CA HIS A 521 -0.12 1.41 -33.24
C HIS A 521 1.04 1.96 -34.09
N VAL A 522 1.69 1.06 -34.81
CA VAL A 522 2.77 1.40 -35.73
C VAL A 522 2.17 1.58 -37.12
N PRO A 523 2.20 2.78 -37.71
CA PRO A 523 1.67 2.98 -39.04
C PRO A 523 2.39 2.11 -40.06
N GLY A 524 1.62 1.28 -40.78
CA GLY A 524 2.07 0.54 -41.94
C GLY A 524 2.05 1.41 -43.19
N ASP A 525 2.30 0.81 -44.35
CA ASP A 525 2.17 1.46 -45.64
C ASP A 525 0.69 1.76 -45.98
N TRP A 526 0.47 2.76 -46.80
CA TRP A 526 -0.85 3.02 -47.32
C TRP A 526 -1.33 1.88 -48.22
N GLY A 527 -2.48 1.31 -47.88
CA GLY A 527 -3.26 0.49 -48.80
C GLY A 527 -4.17 1.36 -49.65
N VAL A 528 -5.18 0.77 -50.25
CA VAL A 528 -6.17 1.53 -51.01
C VAL A 528 -7.03 2.35 -50.06
N ARG A 529 -6.72 3.65 -49.94
CA ARG A 529 -7.44 4.63 -49.12
C ARG A 529 -7.45 4.36 -47.62
N GLU A 530 -6.66 3.40 -47.14
CA GLU A 530 -6.60 3.07 -45.73
C GLU A 530 -5.16 2.84 -45.29
N ARG A 531 -4.80 3.39 -44.15
CA ARG A 531 -3.53 3.14 -43.50
C ARG A 531 -3.80 2.36 -42.22
N ARG A 532 -3.19 1.20 -42.09
CA ARG A 532 -3.41 0.30 -40.99
C ARG A 532 -2.16 0.10 -40.16
N CYS A 533 -2.33 -0.35 -38.92
CA CYS A 533 -1.21 -0.72 -38.06
C CYS A 533 -0.48 -1.92 -38.67
N ALA A 534 0.83 -1.81 -38.85
CA ALA A 534 1.68 -2.88 -39.39
C ALA A 534 1.72 -4.14 -38.50
N VAL A 535 1.28 -4.05 -37.25
CA VAL A 535 1.35 -5.13 -36.26
C VAL A 535 0.00 -5.83 -36.09
N CYS A 536 -1.10 -5.09 -35.93
CA CYS A 536 -2.41 -5.65 -35.58
C CYS A 536 -3.52 -5.37 -36.60
N ASP A 537 -3.18 -4.79 -37.74
CA ASP A 537 -4.12 -4.44 -38.82
C ASP A 537 -5.25 -3.46 -38.43
N HIS A 538 -5.10 -2.74 -37.29
CA HIS A 538 -6.07 -1.72 -36.91
C HIS A 538 -6.08 -0.56 -37.88
N LEU A 539 -7.26 -0.13 -38.29
CA LEU A 539 -7.41 1.05 -39.15
C LEU A 539 -6.98 2.33 -38.39
N LEU A 540 -5.93 2.99 -38.88
CA LEU A 540 -5.39 4.20 -38.27
C LEU A 540 -5.92 5.45 -38.95
N GLU A 541 -5.89 5.44 -40.26
CA GLU A 541 -6.26 6.58 -41.11
C GLU A 541 -7.08 6.10 -42.30
N LYS A 542 -8.01 6.91 -42.70
CA LYS A 542 -8.79 6.68 -43.90
C LYS A 542 -8.67 7.92 -44.78
N ASP A 543 -8.22 7.72 -46.01
CA ASP A 543 -8.22 8.78 -47.00
C ASP A 543 -9.64 9.00 -47.54
N THR A 544 -10.19 10.15 -47.25
CA THR A 544 -11.51 10.60 -47.73
C THR A 544 -11.43 11.61 -48.83
N ALA A 545 -10.22 12.00 -49.25
CA ALA A 545 -10.03 12.96 -50.35
C ALA A 545 -10.42 12.29 -51.69
N ALA A 546 -11.12 12.98 -52.51
CA ALA A 546 -11.36 12.55 -53.87
C ALA A 546 -10.09 12.76 -54.71
N PRO A 547 -9.70 11.77 -55.56
CA PRO A 547 -8.62 11.98 -56.52
C PRO A 547 -8.93 13.19 -57.44
N VAL A 548 -7.89 13.95 -57.72
CA VAL A 548 -8.00 15.10 -58.64
C VAL A 548 -7.47 14.68 -59.98
N LEU A 549 -8.28 14.87 -61.00
CA LEU A 549 -7.92 14.61 -62.38
C LEU A 549 -7.60 15.94 -63.09
N GLU A 550 -6.38 16.09 -63.57
CA GLU A 550 -5.95 17.21 -64.41
C GLU A 550 -5.84 16.72 -65.85
N VAL A 551 -6.47 17.44 -66.76
CA VAL A 551 -6.40 17.20 -68.18
C VAL A 551 -5.66 18.31 -68.85
N LEU A 552 -4.62 17.99 -69.64
CA LEU A 552 -3.87 18.93 -70.47
C LEU A 552 -4.35 18.79 -71.90
N ASN A 553 -4.93 19.84 -72.43
CA ASN A 553 -5.27 19.98 -73.86
C ASN A 553 -4.63 21.28 -74.42
N ASP A 554 -3.81 21.13 -75.45
CA ASP A 554 -3.09 22.25 -76.09
C ASP A 554 -2.32 23.17 -75.12
N GLY A 555 -1.84 22.59 -74.02
CA GLY A 555 -1.06 23.30 -72.99
C GLY A 555 -1.89 23.97 -71.86
N GLU A 556 -3.21 23.90 -71.91
CA GLU A 556 -4.06 24.38 -70.81
C GLU A 556 -4.39 23.25 -69.86
N SER A 557 -4.37 23.52 -68.53
CA SER A 557 -4.67 22.54 -67.46
C SER A 557 -6.10 22.74 -66.96
N TYR A 558 -6.85 21.64 -66.86
CA TYR A 558 -8.21 21.59 -66.32
C TYR A 558 -8.26 20.62 -65.17
N THR A 559 -8.81 21.00 -64.04
CA THR A 559 -9.08 20.11 -62.90
C THR A 559 -10.57 19.81 -62.82
N VAL A 560 -10.97 18.53 -63.03
CA VAL A 560 -12.37 18.11 -63.09
C VAL A 560 -12.57 16.73 -62.49
N GLU A 561 -13.78 16.42 -62.00
CA GLU A 561 -14.15 15.08 -61.49
C GLU A 561 -14.41 14.10 -62.63
N ASP A 562 -15.02 14.57 -63.74
CA ASP A 562 -15.23 13.82 -64.95
C ASP A 562 -14.84 14.66 -66.18
N VAL A 563 -14.09 14.07 -67.11
CA VAL A 563 -13.69 14.76 -68.36
C VAL A 563 -14.32 14.10 -69.56
N ILE A 564 -15.09 14.86 -70.33
CA ILE A 564 -15.59 14.45 -71.62
C ILE A 564 -14.79 15.15 -72.72
N VAL A 565 -13.97 14.39 -73.42
CA VAL A 565 -13.16 14.89 -74.54
C VAL A 565 -13.97 14.84 -75.80
N GLY A 566 -14.35 16.00 -76.31
CA GLY A 566 -15.22 16.15 -77.52
C GLY A 566 -14.50 16.31 -78.82
N ARG A 567 -13.16 16.42 -78.90
CA ARG A 567 -12.37 16.64 -80.14
C ARG A 567 -11.22 15.64 -80.29
N PRO A 568 -10.91 15.15 -81.42
CA PRO A 568 -9.72 14.37 -81.70
C PRO A 568 -8.45 15.18 -81.37
N GLY A 569 -7.55 14.62 -80.61
CA GLY A 569 -6.27 15.23 -80.22
C GLY A 569 -5.48 14.34 -79.27
N ALA A 570 -4.23 14.71 -79.01
CA ALA A 570 -3.44 14.03 -77.96
C ALA A 570 -3.71 14.72 -76.62
N TYR A 571 -4.20 13.97 -75.68
CA TYR A 571 -4.47 14.40 -74.33
C TYR A 571 -3.50 13.77 -73.36
N SER A 572 -2.97 14.56 -72.44
CA SER A 572 -2.23 14.04 -71.27
C SER A 572 -3.09 14.20 -70.03
N PHE A 573 -3.13 13.12 -69.24
CA PHE A 573 -3.86 13.10 -67.98
C PHE A 573 -2.87 13.00 -66.84
N THR A 574 -3.01 13.82 -65.83
CA THR A 574 -2.31 13.67 -64.58
C THR A 574 -3.35 13.47 -63.47
N VAL A 575 -3.24 12.36 -62.81
CA VAL A 575 -4.09 12.06 -61.66
C VAL A 575 -3.25 12.13 -60.42
N SER A 576 -3.67 12.92 -59.45
CA SER A 576 -3.00 13.07 -58.17
C SER A 576 -4.01 12.81 -57.06
N ASP A 577 -3.51 12.30 -55.97
CA ASP A 577 -4.26 12.13 -54.74
C ASP A 577 -3.74 13.15 -53.73
N PRO A 578 -4.50 14.24 -53.49
CA PRO A 578 -4.01 15.32 -52.66
C PRO A 578 -3.91 14.86 -51.18
N ALA A 579 -2.71 14.88 -50.64
CA ALA A 579 -2.51 14.72 -49.21
C ALA A 579 -2.80 16.05 -48.49
N LYS A 580 -3.40 15.97 -47.30
CA LYS A 580 -3.42 17.12 -46.39
C LYS A 580 -2.00 17.49 -45.99
N SER A 581 -1.76 18.79 -45.73
CA SER A 581 -0.45 19.27 -45.32
C SER A 581 0.12 18.46 -44.16
N GLY A 582 1.23 17.75 -44.38
CA GLY A 582 1.91 16.91 -43.40
C GLY A 582 1.49 15.43 -43.39
N GLU A 583 0.56 15.01 -44.24
CA GLU A 583 0.12 13.60 -44.38
C GLU A 583 0.64 12.99 -45.68
N ALA A 584 0.86 11.66 -45.66
CA ALA A 584 1.21 10.96 -46.91
C ALA A 584 -0.04 10.66 -47.70
N SER A 585 0.03 10.82 -49.03
CA SER A 585 -1.03 10.39 -49.96
C SER A 585 -1.14 8.89 -50.01
N SER A 586 -2.37 8.35 -50.09
CA SER A 586 -2.61 6.92 -50.30
C SER A 586 -2.26 6.44 -51.72
N GLY A 587 -2.11 7.41 -52.61
CA GLY A 587 -1.84 7.15 -54.01
C GLY A 587 -3.09 6.81 -54.84
N VAL A 588 -2.95 6.89 -56.15
CA VAL A 588 -4.00 6.53 -57.10
C VAL A 588 -3.81 5.04 -57.50
N LYS A 589 -4.81 4.22 -57.27
CA LYS A 589 -4.72 2.77 -57.56
C LYS A 589 -4.80 2.45 -59.05
N SER A 590 -5.75 3.07 -59.72
CA SER A 590 -5.94 2.88 -61.17
C SER A 590 -6.64 4.07 -61.81
N VAL A 591 -6.42 4.27 -63.08
CA VAL A 591 -7.11 5.24 -63.90
C VAL A 591 -7.74 4.49 -65.06
N THR A 592 -9.04 4.66 -65.26
CA THR A 592 -9.77 4.00 -66.35
C THR A 592 -10.18 5.06 -67.38
N ILE A 593 -9.80 4.85 -68.62
CA ILE A 593 -10.20 5.68 -69.73
C ILE A 593 -11.10 4.86 -70.67
N ASN A 594 -12.36 5.29 -70.87
CA ASN A 594 -13.37 4.54 -71.67
C ASN A 594 -13.54 3.06 -71.25
N GLY A 595 -13.43 2.79 -69.95
CA GLY A 595 -13.55 1.43 -69.41
C GLY A 595 -12.31 0.52 -69.58
N VAL A 596 -11.19 1.11 -70.00
CA VAL A 596 -9.89 0.43 -70.11
C VAL A 596 -8.95 1.03 -69.04
N GLU A 597 -8.38 0.15 -68.20
CA GLU A 597 -7.43 0.51 -67.15
C GLU A 597 -6.07 0.89 -67.75
#